data_bf3278ba7ae46ca7debdc23c06d2c712
#
_entry.id   bf3278ba7ae46ca7debdc23c06d2c712
#
_cell.length_a   1.000
_cell.length_b   1.000
_cell.length_c   1.000
_cell.angle_alpha   90.00
_cell.angle_beta   90.00
_cell.angle_gamma   90.00
#
_symmetry.space_group_name_H-M   'P 1'
#
loop_
_entity.id
_entity.type
_entity.pdbx_description
1 polymer ?
#
loop_
_entity_poly.entity_id
_entity_poly.type
_entity_poly.pdbx_seq_one_letter_code
_entity_poly.pdbx_strand_id
1 'polypeptide(L)'
;MPTILITGASGFIGQLLATHLLTSHPTASENKLILTDIITPSAPSSPHPQNTQCIQADLCNADSLSSLLSSTGTIDTIFIFHGIMSSGSEQNFELGMKVNLHSTLSLLEGIRNTPSLKPEGKLVRVIYASSLAVYGRPLPEIITEDTHPTPEGSYGCQKLACETLLQDYIRRGFIDGLALRFPTISIRPGKPTQAASSFLSGMIREPMAGKECVVPIKDRGFVSWMCSPRTLTENLIHAMEMDLQGVDGHRRAVNLPGKGASVQEMLDALVKVGGRRS
;
A
#
# COMPACT_ATOMS: atom_id res chain seq x y z
N MET A 1 -16.03 -14.18 12.13
CA MET A 1 -15.67 -13.71 10.77
C MET A 1 -14.85 -12.45 10.93
N PRO A 2 -13.59 -12.44 10.51
CA PRO A 2 -12.77 -11.25 10.59
C PRO A 2 -13.30 -10.16 9.64
N THR A 3 -13.42 -8.94 10.15
CA THR A 3 -13.81 -7.77 9.36
C THR A 3 -12.56 -7.00 8.95
N ILE A 4 -12.37 -6.81 7.66
CA ILE A 4 -11.18 -6.17 7.09
C ILE A 4 -11.62 -4.93 6.31
N LEU A 5 -11.14 -3.77 6.73
CA LEU A 5 -11.34 -2.50 6.02
C LEU A 5 -10.14 -2.23 5.10
N ILE A 6 -10.41 -1.94 3.84
CA ILE A 6 -9.38 -1.55 2.87
C ILE A 6 -9.68 -0.14 2.37
N THR A 7 -8.81 0.82 2.66
CA THR A 7 -8.88 2.19 2.11
C THR A 7 -8.09 2.26 0.80
N GLY A 8 -8.44 3.17 -0.10
CA GLY A 8 -7.84 3.19 -1.44
C GLY A 8 -8.20 1.94 -2.25
N ALA A 9 -9.37 1.37 -1.97
CA ALA A 9 -9.80 0.08 -2.49
C ALA A 9 -10.08 0.06 -3.99
N SER A 10 -10.29 1.21 -4.63
CA SER A 10 -10.40 1.32 -6.09
C SER A 10 -9.03 1.23 -6.79
N GLY A 11 -7.95 1.39 -6.03
CA GLY A 11 -6.59 1.30 -6.54
C GLY A 11 -6.16 -0.14 -6.83
N PHE A 12 -5.07 -0.28 -7.62
CA PHE A 12 -4.54 -1.57 -8.03
C PHE A 12 -4.28 -2.52 -6.86
N ILE A 13 -3.61 -2.04 -5.80
CA ILE A 13 -3.24 -2.87 -4.65
C ILE A 13 -4.48 -3.25 -3.83
N GLY A 14 -5.41 -2.30 -3.64
CA GLY A 14 -6.67 -2.56 -2.94
C GLY A 14 -7.50 -3.64 -3.62
N GLN A 15 -7.67 -3.56 -4.94
CA GLN A 15 -8.38 -4.57 -5.73
C GLN A 15 -7.67 -5.93 -5.73
N LEU A 16 -6.33 -5.93 -5.82
CA LEU A 16 -5.54 -7.16 -5.79
C LEU A 16 -5.69 -7.91 -4.46
N LEU A 17 -5.54 -7.18 -3.35
CA LEU A 17 -5.71 -7.77 -2.01
C LEU A 17 -7.15 -8.23 -1.76
N ALA A 18 -8.14 -7.40 -2.09
CA ALA A 18 -9.54 -7.74 -1.92
C ALA A 18 -9.92 -9.00 -2.71
N THR A 19 -9.45 -9.12 -3.96
CA THR A 19 -9.66 -10.32 -4.77
C THR A 19 -9.06 -11.54 -4.09
N HIS A 20 -7.81 -11.48 -3.62
CA HIS A 20 -7.15 -12.60 -2.96
C HIS A 20 -7.88 -13.03 -1.69
N LEU A 21 -8.26 -12.07 -0.83
CA LEU A 21 -8.97 -12.33 0.43
C LEU A 21 -10.33 -12.98 0.24
N LEU A 22 -10.98 -12.77 -0.91
CA LEU A 22 -12.31 -13.31 -1.21
C LEU A 22 -12.30 -14.61 -2.04
N THR A 23 -11.16 -14.95 -2.66
CA THR A 23 -11.13 -16.09 -3.61
C THR A 23 -10.09 -17.15 -3.27
N SER A 24 -8.93 -16.75 -2.76
CA SER A 24 -7.74 -17.62 -2.64
C SER A 24 -7.25 -17.79 -1.22
N HIS A 25 -7.67 -16.91 -0.30
CA HIS A 25 -7.30 -17.02 1.10
C HIS A 25 -8.01 -18.20 1.78
N PRO A 26 -7.37 -18.93 2.71
CA PRO A 26 -8.00 -20.07 3.40
C PRO A 26 -9.33 -19.72 4.09
N THR A 27 -9.48 -18.50 4.58
CA THR A 27 -10.72 -17.99 5.21
C THR A 27 -11.59 -17.17 4.27
N ALA A 28 -11.48 -17.34 2.94
CA ALA A 28 -12.21 -16.51 1.97
C ALA A 28 -13.73 -16.50 2.19
N SER A 29 -14.31 -17.63 2.61
CA SER A 29 -15.74 -17.73 2.93
C SER A 29 -16.16 -17.01 4.22
N GLU A 30 -15.19 -16.70 5.09
CA GLU A 30 -15.42 -16.12 6.41
C GLU A 30 -15.03 -14.64 6.48
N ASN A 31 -14.20 -14.15 5.55
CA ASN A 31 -13.76 -12.76 5.52
C ASN A 31 -14.92 -11.83 5.18
N LYS A 32 -15.14 -10.81 6.00
CA LYS A 32 -16.00 -9.67 5.66
C LYS A 32 -15.13 -8.50 5.23
N LEU A 33 -15.27 -8.05 3.97
CA LEU A 33 -14.52 -6.92 3.45
C LEU A 33 -15.37 -5.66 3.40
N ILE A 34 -14.77 -4.55 3.86
CA ILE A 34 -15.29 -3.20 3.67
C ILE A 34 -14.28 -2.48 2.78
N LEU A 35 -14.70 -2.19 1.56
CA LEU A 35 -13.89 -1.51 0.55
C LEU A 35 -14.29 -0.04 0.51
N THR A 36 -13.34 0.88 0.74
CA THR A 36 -13.62 2.32 0.69
C THR A 36 -12.62 3.10 -0.12
N ASP A 37 -13.11 4.10 -0.83
CA ASP A 37 -12.32 5.05 -1.61
C ASP A 37 -13.11 6.35 -1.81
N ILE A 38 -12.46 7.40 -2.36
CA ILE A 38 -13.10 8.67 -2.74
C ILE A 38 -14.19 8.48 -3.82
N ILE A 39 -14.11 7.41 -4.61
CA ILE A 39 -15.15 6.92 -5.50
C ILE A 39 -15.66 5.58 -4.97
N THR A 40 -16.88 5.19 -5.31
CA THR A 40 -17.41 3.88 -4.89
C THR A 40 -16.56 2.76 -5.49
N PRO A 41 -15.87 1.93 -4.66
CA PRO A 41 -15.09 0.80 -5.16
C PRO A 41 -15.99 -0.25 -5.84
N SER A 42 -15.43 -0.95 -6.82
CA SER A 42 -16.07 -2.15 -7.38
C SER A 42 -15.76 -3.35 -6.47
N ALA A 43 -16.79 -4.15 -6.17
CA ALA A 43 -16.58 -5.43 -5.51
C ALA A 43 -15.88 -6.40 -6.48
N PRO A 44 -14.80 -7.09 -6.06
CA PRO A 44 -14.23 -8.16 -6.87
C PRO A 44 -15.24 -9.29 -7.12
N SER A 45 -15.12 -9.96 -8.26
CA SER A 45 -15.88 -11.20 -8.50
C SER A 45 -15.45 -12.26 -7.48
N SER A 46 -16.39 -12.81 -6.75
CA SER A 46 -16.15 -13.73 -5.65
C SER A 46 -17.27 -14.76 -5.52
N PRO A 47 -16.98 -15.98 -5.03
CA PRO A 47 -18.01 -16.94 -4.62
C PRO A 47 -18.89 -16.44 -3.47
N HIS A 48 -18.46 -15.41 -2.74
CA HIS A 48 -19.11 -14.87 -1.54
C HIS A 48 -19.38 -13.37 -1.67
N PRO A 49 -20.19 -12.90 -2.65
CA PRO A 49 -20.40 -11.47 -2.91
C PRO A 49 -21.06 -10.75 -1.73
N GLN A 50 -21.87 -11.47 -0.92
CA GLN A 50 -22.50 -10.93 0.30
C GLN A 50 -21.51 -10.53 1.40
N ASN A 51 -20.27 -11.00 1.32
CA ASN A 51 -19.23 -10.68 2.30
C ASN A 51 -18.51 -9.37 1.99
N THR A 52 -18.91 -8.64 0.94
CA THR A 52 -18.25 -7.40 0.52
C THR A 52 -19.20 -6.23 0.59
N GLN A 53 -18.80 -5.19 1.30
CA GLN A 53 -19.49 -3.91 1.33
C GLN A 53 -18.59 -2.84 0.68
N CYS A 54 -19.09 -2.11 -0.30
CA CYS A 54 -18.40 -1.02 -0.98
C CYS A 54 -18.98 0.31 -0.51
N ILE A 55 -18.16 1.18 0.09
CA ILE A 55 -18.57 2.45 0.66
C ILE A 55 -17.71 3.56 0.04
N GLN A 56 -18.35 4.54 -0.59
CA GLN A 56 -17.68 5.76 -0.98
C GLN A 56 -17.46 6.65 0.26
N ALA A 57 -16.22 7.05 0.51
CA ALA A 57 -15.90 7.98 1.59
C ALA A 57 -14.68 8.84 1.27
N ASP A 58 -14.80 10.13 1.52
CA ASP A 58 -13.66 11.06 1.53
C ASP A 58 -13.06 11.07 2.94
N LEU A 59 -11.92 10.41 3.10
CA LEU A 59 -11.21 10.37 4.40
C LEU A 59 -10.58 11.71 4.79
N CYS A 60 -10.57 12.70 3.88
CA CYS A 60 -10.17 14.06 4.17
C CYS A 60 -11.34 14.94 4.72
N ASN A 61 -12.55 14.38 4.77
CA ASN A 61 -13.73 15.01 5.33
C ASN A 61 -14.13 14.31 6.63
N ALA A 62 -14.21 15.08 7.73
CA ALA A 62 -14.44 14.52 9.06
C ALA A 62 -15.80 13.82 9.19
N ASP A 63 -16.86 14.37 8.60
CA ASP A 63 -18.20 13.79 8.67
C ASP A 63 -18.27 12.49 7.85
N SER A 64 -17.64 12.47 6.69
CA SER A 64 -17.55 11.28 5.84
C SER A 64 -16.77 10.16 6.54
N LEU A 65 -15.64 10.48 7.17
CA LEU A 65 -14.85 9.52 7.96
C LEU A 65 -15.65 9.00 9.15
N SER A 66 -16.31 9.88 9.90
CA SER A 66 -17.15 9.50 11.05
C SER A 66 -18.30 8.58 10.63
N SER A 67 -18.97 8.89 9.53
CA SER A 67 -20.04 8.07 8.96
C SER A 67 -19.54 6.70 8.54
N LEU A 68 -18.37 6.63 7.87
CA LEU A 68 -17.72 5.38 7.50
C LEU A 68 -17.48 4.52 8.75
N LEU A 69 -16.76 5.05 9.75
CA LEU A 69 -16.39 4.29 10.96
C LEU A 69 -17.62 3.84 11.76
N SER A 70 -18.67 4.64 11.81
CA SER A 70 -19.91 4.28 12.50
C SER A 70 -20.69 3.18 11.79
N SER A 71 -20.51 3.01 10.48
CA SER A 71 -21.23 2.02 9.67
C SER A 71 -20.55 0.66 9.61
N THR A 72 -19.27 0.55 10.04
CA THR A 72 -18.49 -0.67 9.85
C THR A 72 -18.72 -1.74 10.92
N GLY A 73 -19.11 -1.36 12.14
CA GLY A 73 -19.07 -2.23 13.32
C GLY A 73 -17.62 -2.50 13.74
N THR A 74 -17.38 -3.65 14.37
CA THR A 74 -16.01 -4.04 14.77
C THR A 74 -15.13 -4.33 13.58
N ILE A 75 -13.86 -3.94 13.65
CA ILE A 75 -12.87 -4.13 12.59
C ILE A 75 -11.65 -4.85 13.19
N ASP A 76 -11.26 -5.97 12.60
CA ASP A 76 -10.06 -6.71 12.99
C ASP A 76 -8.82 -6.12 12.36
N THR A 77 -8.87 -5.79 11.08
CA THR A 77 -7.72 -5.28 10.32
C THR A 77 -8.10 -4.11 9.42
N ILE A 78 -7.23 -3.11 9.34
CA ILE A 78 -7.33 -2.00 8.39
C ILE A 78 -6.09 -1.96 7.53
N PHE A 79 -6.26 -2.04 6.21
CA PHE A 79 -5.22 -1.73 5.24
C PHE A 79 -5.36 -0.29 4.76
N ILE A 80 -4.33 0.51 4.97
CA ILE A 80 -4.29 1.92 4.57
C ILE A 80 -3.52 2.05 3.26
N PHE A 81 -4.23 2.07 2.13
CA PHE A 81 -3.66 2.17 0.78
C PHE A 81 -4.02 3.48 0.07
N HIS A 82 -4.93 4.28 0.62
CA HIS A 82 -5.24 5.59 0.03
C HIS A 82 -4.00 6.49 0.05
N GLY A 83 -3.90 7.34 -0.95
CA GLY A 83 -2.81 8.29 -1.05
C GLY A 83 -2.58 8.80 -2.47
N ILE A 84 -1.90 9.93 -2.56
CA ILE A 84 -1.43 10.50 -3.81
C ILE A 84 0.01 10.07 -4.02
N MET A 85 0.32 9.65 -5.24
CA MET A 85 1.65 9.17 -5.61
C MET A 85 2.68 10.30 -5.67
N SER A 86 3.96 9.92 -5.76
CA SER A 86 5.12 10.83 -5.65
C SER A 86 5.04 12.07 -6.54
N SER A 87 4.79 11.90 -7.85
CA SER A 87 4.70 13.06 -8.76
C SER A 87 3.50 13.96 -8.43
N GLY A 88 2.37 13.39 -8.02
CA GLY A 88 1.20 14.17 -7.62
C GLY A 88 1.46 14.99 -6.35
N SER A 89 2.16 14.42 -5.36
CA SER A 89 2.52 15.12 -4.12
C SER A 89 3.55 16.24 -4.35
N GLU A 90 4.46 16.08 -5.33
CA GLU A 90 5.38 17.14 -5.72
C GLU A 90 4.68 18.27 -6.48
N GLN A 91 3.74 17.94 -7.36
CA GLN A 91 2.99 18.93 -8.14
C GLN A 91 1.99 19.71 -7.28
N ASN A 92 1.42 19.10 -6.26
CA ASN A 92 0.46 19.71 -5.36
C ASN A 92 0.74 19.31 -3.90
N PHE A 93 1.60 20.10 -3.27
CA PHE A 93 2.04 19.88 -1.89
C PHE A 93 0.87 19.84 -0.90
N GLU A 94 -0.07 20.80 -0.97
CA GLU A 94 -1.21 20.89 -0.05
C GLU A 94 -2.12 19.67 -0.17
N LEU A 95 -2.40 19.24 -1.40
CA LEU A 95 -3.20 18.04 -1.65
C LEU A 95 -2.46 16.79 -1.14
N GLY A 96 -1.14 16.70 -1.34
CA GLY A 96 -0.30 15.64 -0.79
C GLY A 96 -0.39 15.59 0.74
N MET A 97 -0.22 16.71 1.42
CA MET A 97 -0.35 16.81 2.88
C MET A 97 -1.74 16.40 3.36
N LYS A 98 -2.77 16.91 2.70
CA LYS A 98 -4.17 16.60 3.06
C LYS A 98 -4.47 15.11 2.94
N VAL A 99 -4.11 14.49 1.79
CA VAL A 99 -4.49 13.11 1.48
C VAL A 99 -3.53 12.09 2.08
N ASN A 100 -2.20 12.33 2.09
CA ASN A 100 -1.27 11.32 2.58
C ASN A 100 -1.06 11.38 4.10
N LEU A 101 -1.03 12.58 4.67
CA LEU A 101 -0.72 12.76 6.09
C LEU A 101 -1.99 13.00 6.93
N HIS A 102 -2.74 14.07 6.64
CA HIS A 102 -3.83 14.47 7.52
C HIS A 102 -4.96 13.45 7.54
N SER A 103 -5.35 12.86 6.38
CA SER A 103 -6.40 11.84 6.36
C SER A 103 -5.98 10.56 7.09
N THR A 104 -4.69 10.16 6.97
CA THR A 104 -4.15 9.01 7.70
C THR A 104 -4.19 9.27 9.22
N LEU A 105 -3.77 10.46 9.66
CA LEU A 105 -3.86 10.85 11.08
C LEU A 105 -5.32 10.87 11.56
N SER A 106 -6.23 11.45 10.77
CA SER A 106 -7.66 11.49 11.12
C SER A 106 -8.25 10.08 11.26
N LEU A 107 -7.85 9.14 10.40
CA LEU A 107 -8.26 7.74 10.51
C LEU A 107 -7.73 7.09 11.79
N LEU A 108 -6.45 7.28 12.12
CA LEU A 108 -5.86 6.77 13.37
C LEU A 108 -6.55 7.34 14.61
N GLU A 109 -6.86 8.64 14.62
CA GLU A 109 -7.64 9.30 15.68
C GLU A 109 -9.07 8.75 15.75
N GLY A 110 -9.71 8.51 14.61
CA GLY A 110 -11.03 7.89 14.53
C GLY A 110 -11.04 6.49 15.18
N ILE A 111 -10.04 5.66 14.90
CA ILE A 111 -9.89 4.32 15.50
C ILE A 111 -9.67 4.45 17.01
N ARG A 112 -8.80 5.35 17.44
CA ARG A 112 -8.50 5.57 18.87
C ARG A 112 -9.73 6.02 19.65
N ASN A 113 -10.53 6.91 19.08
CA ASN A 113 -11.67 7.55 19.74
C ASN A 113 -12.99 6.79 19.58
N THR A 114 -13.02 5.67 18.85
CA THR A 114 -14.23 4.86 18.63
C THR A 114 -14.03 3.45 19.20
N PRO A 115 -14.24 3.26 20.51
CA PRO A 115 -14.01 1.96 21.16
C PRO A 115 -14.82 0.80 20.55
N SER A 116 -15.99 1.07 19.99
CA SER A 116 -16.85 0.06 19.33
C SER A 116 -16.25 -0.55 18.06
N LEU A 117 -15.21 0.06 17.48
CA LEU A 117 -14.48 -0.51 16.36
C LEU A 117 -13.57 -1.66 16.79
N LYS A 118 -13.16 -1.70 18.06
CA LYS A 118 -12.20 -2.69 18.56
C LYS A 118 -12.89 -4.02 18.80
N PRO A 119 -12.35 -5.14 18.29
CA PRO A 119 -12.81 -6.47 18.68
C PRO A 119 -12.59 -6.68 20.17
N GLU A 120 -13.43 -7.50 20.80
CA GLU A 120 -13.31 -7.81 22.22
C GLU A 120 -11.92 -8.41 22.55
N GLY A 121 -11.24 -7.81 23.53
CA GLY A 121 -9.92 -8.24 23.99
C GLY A 121 -8.77 -8.05 22.99
N LYS A 122 -8.98 -7.33 21.88
CA LYS A 122 -7.96 -7.10 20.84
C LYS A 122 -7.88 -5.64 20.42
N LEU A 123 -6.73 -5.28 19.87
CA LEU A 123 -6.54 -4.01 19.17
C LEU A 123 -6.84 -4.18 17.68
N VAL A 124 -7.31 -3.12 17.05
CA VAL A 124 -7.40 -3.07 15.59
C VAL A 124 -6.00 -3.17 15.00
N ARG A 125 -5.78 -4.11 14.10
CA ARG A 125 -4.52 -4.23 13.36
C ARG A 125 -4.50 -3.27 12.18
N VAL A 126 -3.51 -2.40 12.12
CA VAL A 126 -3.34 -1.43 11.04
C VAL A 126 -2.11 -1.79 10.20
N ILE A 127 -2.30 -2.05 8.92
CA ILE A 127 -1.24 -2.26 7.94
C ILE A 127 -1.17 -1.04 7.03
N TYR A 128 -0.13 -0.25 7.21
CA TYR A 128 0.07 0.99 6.47
C TYR A 128 1.02 0.80 5.30
N ALA A 129 0.58 1.17 4.10
CA ALA A 129 1.43 1.20 2.92
C ALA A 129 2.35 2.42 2.97
N SER A 130 3.54 2.23 3.51
CA SER A 130 4.66 3.15 3.37
C SER A 130 5.44 2.88 2.08
N SER A 131 6.62 3.40 1.93
CA SER A 131 7.40 3.34 0.70
C SER A 131 8.90 3.40 0.97
N LEU A 132 9.71 2.78 0.11
CA LEU A 132 11.14 3.00 0.09
C LEU A 132 11.54 4.45 -0.24
N ALA A 133 10.60 5.29 -0.70
CA ALA A 133 10.81 6.73 -0.87
C ALA A 133 11.10 7.50 0.43
N VAL A 134 11.02 6.85 1.59
CA VAL A 134 11.50 7.39 2.86
C VAL A 134 13.02 7.50 2.93
N TYR A 135 13.74 6.74 2.10
CA TYR A 135 15.19 6.79 1.99
C TYR A 135 15.62 7.76 0.89
N GLY A 136 16.60 8.59 1.22
CA GLY A 136 17.23 9.53 0.28
C GLY A 136 18.73 9.27 0.15
N ARG A 137 19.34 9.88 -0.85
CA ARG A 137 20.76 9.75 -1.16
C ARG A 137 21.67 10.57 -0.21
N PRO A 138 22.91 10.13 0.04
CA PRO A 138 23.53 8.91 -0.47
C PRO A 138 23.00 7.67 0.24
N LEU A 139 22.70 6.62 -0.54
CA LEU A 139 22.24 5.35 0.01
C LEU A 139 23.46 4.48 0.38
N PRO A 140 23.42 3.75 1.51
CA PRO A 140 24.40 2.71 1.80
C PRO A 140 24.25 1.54 0.83
N GLU A 141 25.27 0.69 0.72
CA GLU A 141 25.24 -0.50 -0.11
C GLU A 141 24.08 -1.45 0.27
N ILE A 142 23.85 -1.56 1.58
CA ILE A 142 22.73 -2.36 2.14
C ILE A 142 21.83 -1.43 2.95
N ILE A 143 20.58 -1.36 2.54
CA ILE A 143 19.53 -0.61 3.26
C ILE A 143 18.81 -1.59 4.20
N THR A 144 18.80 -1.24 5.48
CA THR A 144 18.08 -1.96 6.53
C THR A 144 17.06 -1.03 7.19
N GLU A 145 16.25 -1.54 8.11
CA GLU A 145 15.33 -0.74 8.91
C GLU A 145 16.04 0.26 9.83
N ASP A 146 17.31 0.00 10.18
CA ASP A 146 18.15 0.89 10.97
C ASP A 146 18.84 2.00 10.11
N THR A 147 18.72 1.92 8.78
CA THR A 147 19.17 2.99 7.88
C THR A 147 18.33 4.24 8.14
N HIS A 148 19.01 5.35 8.48
CA HIS A 148 18.32 6.61 8.77
C HIS A 148 17.54 7.11 7.55
N PRO A 149 16.22 7.30 7.65
CA PRO A 149 15.41 7.77 6.53
C PRO A 149 15.61 9.27 6.30
N THR A 150 15.91 9.64 5.06
CA THR A 150 16.18 11.02 4.60
C THR A 150 15.44 11.29 3.30
N PRO A 151 14.10 11.38 3.33
CA PRO A 151 13.31 11.49 2.10
C PRO A 151 13.68 12.73 1.28
N GLU A 152 13.85 12.57 -0.03
CA GLU A 152 14.20 13.64 -0.97
C GLU A 152 12.98 14.34 -1.58
N GLY A 153 11.76 13.88 -1.29
CA GLY A 153 10.54 14.43 -1.86
C GLY A 153 9.36 14.41 -0.89
N SER A 154 8.34 15.22 -1.19
CA SER A 154 7.15 15.43 -0.36
C SER A 154 6.45 14.12 -0.02
N TYR A 155 6.30 13.22 -1.01
CA TYR A 155 5.69 11.90 -0.81
C TYR A 155 6.43 11.07 0.24
N GLY A 156 7.75 10.95 0.12
CA GLY A 156 8.58 10.21 1.07
C GLY A 156 8.51 10.82 2.48
N CYS A 157 8.54 12.15 2.58
CA CYS A 157 8.38 12.88 3.84
C CYS A 157 7.02 12.59 4.49
N GLN A 158 5.93 12.65 3.73
CA GLN A 158 4.58 12.36 4.22
C GLN A 158 4.45 10.90 4.69
N LYS A 159 5.02 9.94 3.95
CA LYS A 159 5.05 8.53 4.34
C LYS A 159 5.83 8.31 5.64
N LEU A 160 7.00 8.90 5.78
CA LEU A 160 7.82 8.83 6.99
C LEU A 160 7.11 9.42 8.22
N ALA A 161 6.46 10.57 8.06
CA ALA A 161 5.68 11.18 9.12
C ALA A 161 4.55 10.24 9.61
N CYS A 162 3.85 9.59 8.68
CA CYS A 162 2.84 8.59 9.01
C CYS A 162 3.41 7.35 9.70
N GLU A 163 4.59 6.85 9.27
CA GLU A 163 5.28 5.75 9.97
C GLU A 163 5.54 6.10 11.44
N THR A 164 6.07 7.31 11.68
CA THR A 164 6.42 7.77 13.03
C THR A 164 5.19 7.88 13.91
N LEU A 165 4.09 8.47 13.39
CA LEU A 165 2.82 8.55 14.09
C LEU A 165 2.24 7.16 14.37
N LEU A 166 2.20 6.28 13.39
CA LEU A 166 1.70 4.91 13.55
C LEU A 166 2.44 4.17 14.67
N GLN A 167 3.77 4.26 14.69
CA GLN A 167 4.59 3.63 15.72
C GLN A 167 4.31 4.18 17.12
N ASP A 168 4.04 5.48 17.26
CA ASP A 168 3.63 6.04 18.57
C ASP A 168 2.25 5.52 19.00
N TYR A 169 1.28 5.41 18.07
CA TYR A 169 -0.04 4.84 18.36
C TYR A 169 0.06 3.37 18.79
N ILE A 170 0.95 2.59 18.16
CA ILE A 170 1.23 1.19 18.53
C ILE A 170 1.87 1.14 19.92
N ARG A 171 2.94 1.90 20.13
CA ARG A 171 3.65 1.94 21.43
C ARG A 171 2.72 2.33 22.59
N ARG A 172 1.73 3.17 22.33
CA ARG A 172 0.72 3.58 23.32
C ARG A 172 -0.43 2.59 23.49
N GLY A 173 -0.46 1.51 22.72
CA GLY A 173 -1.52 0.50 22.79
C GLY A 173 -2.87 0.98 22.27
N PHE A 174 -2.91 1.96 21.36
CA PHE A 174 -4.15 2.40 20.72
C PHE A 174 -4.57 1.46 19.60
N ILE A 175 -3.59 0.95 18.87
CA ILE A 175 -3.70 0.00 17.76
C ILE A 175 -2.55 -1.01 17.83
N ASP A 176 -2.61 -2.08 17.04
CA ASP A 176 -1.48 -2.93 16.67
C ASP A 176 -1.18 -2.78 15.18
N GLY A 177 -0.02 -3.20 14.69
CA GLY A 177 0.23 -3.22 13.25
C GLY A 177 1.66 -2.93 12.81
N LEU A 178 1.78 -2.61 11.51
CA LEU A 178 3.04 -2.40 10.81
C LEU A 178 2.90 -1.27 9.77
N ALA A 179 3.99 -0.53 9.58
CA ALA A 179 4.22 0.29 8.39
C ALA A 179 5.12 -0.49 7.43
N LEU A 180 4.62 -0.84 6.26
CA LEU A 180 5.36 -1.61 5.27
C LEU A 180 5.95 -0.68 4.21
N ARG A 181 7.27 -0.62 4.10
CA ARG A 181 7.98 0.16 3.07
C ARG A 181 7.97 -0.62 1.76
N PHE A 182 7.02 -0.28 0.91
CA PHE A 182 6.84 -0.96 -0.37
C PHE A 182 8.00 -0.68 -1.32
N PRO A 183 8.56 -1.72 -1.96
CA PRO A 183 9.42 -1.56 -3.14
C PRO A 183 8.60 -1.11 -4.34
N THR A 184 9.26 -0.94 -5.48
CA THR A 184 8.55 -0.74 -6.74
C THR A 184 7.75 -1.99 -7.10
N ILE A 185 6.44 -1.88 -7.15
CA ILE A 185 5.59 -2.99 -7.57
C ILE A 185 5.55 -3.02 -9.11
N SER A 186 6.01 -4.12 -9.69
CA SER A 186 6.09 -4.33 -11.13
C SER A 186 5.79 -5.81 -11.47
N ILE A 187 4.98 -6.06 -12.47
CA ILE A 187 4.40 -5.16 -13.49
C ILE A 187 3.00 -4.77 -13.04
N ARG A 188 2.69 -3.46 -13.01
CA ARG A 188 1.34 -2.97 -12.76
C ARG A 188 0.54 -3.01 -14.05
N PRO A 189 -0.67 -3.60 -14.07
CA PRO A 189 -1.56 -3.54 -15.20
C PRO A 189 -2.15 -2.14 -15.42
N GLY A 190 -2.88 -1.97 -16.50
CA GLY A 190 -3.63 -0.76 -16.79
C GLY A 190 -2.78 0.38 -17.35
N LYS A 191 -3.21 1.62 -17.14
CA LYS A 191 -2.56 2.83 -17.65
C LYS A 191 -1.36 3.25 -16.80
N PRO A 192 -0.39 4.02 -17.33
CA PRO A 192 0.66 4.65 -16.54
C PRO A 192 0.07 5.45 -15.37
N THR A 193 0.74 5.41 -14.22
CA THR A 193 0.34 6.14 -13.02
C THR A 193 1.26 7.34 -12.77
N GLN A 194 0.88 8.23 -11.85
CA GLN A 194 1.71 9.35 -11.40
C GLN A 194 2.86 8.95 -10.43
N ALA A 195 3.22 7.67 -10.38
CA ALA A 195 4.41 7.23 -9.67
C ALA A 195 5.66 7.47 -10.52
N ALA A 196 6.71 8.01 -9.95
CA ALA A 196 7.99 8.22 -10.65
C ALA A 196 8.54 6.91 -11.25
N SER A 197 8.30 5.78 -10.59
CA SER A 197 8.68 4.43 -11.06
C SER A 197 7.69 3.78 -12.05
N SER A 198 6.66 4.50 -12.52
CA SER A 198 5.63 3.95 -13.43
C SER A 198 6.20 3.42 -14.73
N PHE A 199 7.30 4.02 -15.21
CA PHE A 199 7.98 3.59 -16.43
C PHE A 199 8.52 2.16 -16.35
N LEU A 200 8.94 1.69 -15.15
CA LEU A 200 9.43 0.32 -14.95
C LEU A 200 8.36 -0.74 -15.26
N SER A 201 7.10 -0.45 -15.02
CA SER A 201 6.01 -1.31 -15.49
C SER A 201 5.71 -1.08 -16.96
N GLY A 202 5.77 0.17 -17.42
CA GLY A 202 5.50 0.56 -18.82
C GLY A 202 6.43 -0.12 -19.81
N MET A 203 7.74 -0.16 -19.51
CA MET A 203 8.76 -0.75 -20.39
C MET A 203 8.56 -2.26 -20.68
N ILE A 204 7.74 -2.94 -19.89
CA ILE A 204 7.34 -4.33 -20.14
C ILE A 204 5.92 -4.39 -20.68
N ARG A 205 4.98 -3.73 -20.01
CA ARG A 205 3.54 -3.79 -20.33
C ARG A 205 3.21 -3.27 -21.72
N GLU A 206 3.77 -2.11 -22.09
CA GLU A 206 3.43 -1.47 -23.36
C GLU A 206 3.94 -2.31 -24.56
N PRO A 207 5.23 -2.74 -24.62
CA PRO A 207 5.69 -3.60 -25.70
C PRO A 207 4.97 -4.94 -25.76
N MET A 208 4.64 -5.55 -24.61
CA MET A 208 3.85 -6.79 -24.60
C MET A 208 2.44 -6.59 -25.20
N ALA A 209 1.91 -5.37 -25.10
CA ALA A 209 0.65 -4.98 -25.77
C ALA A 209 0.82 -4.45 -27.19
N GLY A 210 2.02 -4.54 -27.79
CA GLY A 210 2.33 -4.07 -29.14
C GLY A 210 2.42 -2.54 -29.25
N LYS A 211 2.68 -1.82 -28.13
CA LYS A 211 2.79 -0.38 -28.07
C LYS A 211 4.24 0.06 -27.84
N GLU A 212 4.57 1.22 -28.35
CA GLU A 212 5.85 1.85 -28.03
C GLU A 212 5.92 2.28 -26.56
N CYS A 213 7.11 2.19 -25.97
CA CYS A 213 7.39 2.70 -24.64
C CYS A 213 8.72 3.46 -24.62
N VAL A 214 8.67 4.70 -24.14
CA VAL A 214 9.88 5.49 -23.91
C VAL A 214 10.40 5.18 -22.50
N VAL A 215 11.65 4.73 -22.42
CA VAL A 215 12.37 4.56 -21.15
C VAL A 215 13.07 5.88 -20.83
N PRO A 216 12.65 6.62 -19.78
CA PRO A 216 13.12 7.99 -19.54
C PRO A 216 14.55 8.05 -18.96
N ILE A 217 15.16 6.91 -18.68
CA ILE A 217 16.49 6.79 -18.10
C ILE A 217 17.46 6.29 -19.16
N LYS A 218 18.58 7.04 -19.36
CA LYS A 218 19.65 6.64 -20.28
C LYS A 218 20.54 5.55 -19.70
N ASP A 219 20.74 5.58 -18.37
CA ASP A 219 21.53 4.59 -17.66
C ASP A 219 20.78 3.26 -17.54
N ARG A 220 21.17 2.28 -18.35
CA ARG A 220 20.61 0.94 -18.32
C ARG A 220 21.07 0.11 -17.11
N GLY A 221 22.14 0.53 -16.45
CA GLY A 221 22.62 -0.04 -15.16
C GLY A 221 21.82 0.43 -13.95
N PHE A 222 20.90 1.41 -14.10
CA PHE A 222 20.02 1.84 -13.00
C PHE A 222 19.25 0.66 -12.43
N VAL A 223 19.47 0.38 -11.14
CA VAL A 223 18.83 -0.71 -10.41
C VAL A 223 17.65 -0.19 -9.60
N SER A 224 16.52 -0.86 -9.67
CA SER A 224 15.37 -0.63 -8.79
C SER A 224 15.09 -1.87 -7.94
N TRP A 225 14.78 -1.63 -6.67
CA TRP A 225 14.28 -2.68 -5.77
C TRP A 225 12.80 -2.91 -6.05
N MET A 226 12.43 -4.11 -6.47
CA MET A 226 11.10 -4.42 -6.97
C MET A 226 10.53 -5.68 -6.36
N CYS A 227 9.21 -5.76 -6.30
CA CYS A 227 8.52 -7.02 -6.07
C CYS A 227 7.32 -7.19 -7.01
N SER A 228 6.92 -8.44 -7.23
CA SER A 228 5.75 -8.74 -8.05
C SER A 228 4.44 -8.42 -7.28
N PRO A 229 3.32 -8.20 -7.99
CA PRO A 229 2.00 -8.08 -7.35
C PRO A 229 1.66 -9.29 -6.46
N ARG A 230 2.02 -10.50 -6.90
CA ARG A 230 1.82 -11.73 -6.13
C ARG A 230 2.61 -11.70 -4.81
N THR A 231 3.89 -11.43 -4.87
CA THR A 231 4.76 -11.34 -3.67
C THR A 231 4.28 -10.24 -2.72
N LEU A 232 3.81 -9.10 -3.26
CA LEU A 232 3.20 -8.07 -2.43
C LEU A 232 1.98 -8.60 -1.68
N THR A 233 1.07 -9.30 -2.37
CA THR A 233 -0.13 -9.87 -1.73
C THR A 233 0.24 -10.86 -0.63
N GLU A 234 1.18 -11.76 -0.88
CA GLU A 234 1.70 -12.72 0.10
C GLU A 234 2.25 -12.00 1.34
N ASN A 235 3.04 -10.94 1.15
CA ASN A 235 3.58 -10.13 2.25
C ASN A 235 2.49 -9.37 3.03
N LEU A 236 1.45 -8.87 2.36
CA LEU A 236 0.32 -8.20 3.03
C LEU A 236 -0.48 -9.18 3.90
N ILE A 237 -0.74 -10.38 3.40
CA ILE A 237 -1.40 -11.44 4.17
C ILE A 237 -0.53 -11.82 5.38
N HIS A 238 0.77 -12.05 5.16
CA HIS A 238 1.69 -12.38 6.26
C HIS A 238 1.69 -11.28 7.33
N ALA A 239 1.75 -10.01 6.94
CA ALA A 239 1.69 -8.88 7.87
C ALA A 239 0.36 -8.78 8.63
N MET A 240 -0.75 -9.22 8.01
CA MET A 240 -2.06 -9.30 8.65
C MET A 240 -2.09 -10.40 9.73
N GLU A 241 -1.48 -11.54 9.47
CA GLU A 241 -1.63 -12.75 10.27
C GLU A 241 -0.51 -12.99 11.30
N MET A 242 0.69 -12.42 11.06
CA MET A 242 1.84 -12.68 11.90
C MET A 242 1.62 -12.23 13.36
N ASP A 243 2.20 -12.99 14.29
CA ASP A 243 2.28 -12.58 15.69
C ASP A 243 3.34 -11.47 15.83
N LEU A 244 2.92 -10.35 16.39
CA LEU A 244 3.77 -9.18 16.65
C LEU A 244 4.16 -9.08 18.14
N GLN A 245 3.84 -10.09 18.96
CA GLN A 245 4.26 -10.11 20.34
C GLN A 245 5.79 -10.11 20.45
N GLY A 246 6.32 -9.25 21.31
CA GLY A 246 7.77 -9.10 21.48
C GLY A 246 8.47 -8.21 20.45
N VAL A 247 7.76 -7.71 19.43
CA VAL A 247 8.30 -6.67 18.53
C VAL A 247 7.95 -5.30 19.10
N ASP A 248 8.97 -4.48 19.37
CA ASP A 248 8.79 -3.15 19.96
C ASP A 248 7.92 -2.24 19.08
N GLY A 249 7.00 -1.50 19.71
CA GLY A 249 6.08 -0.62 18.99
C GLY A 249 6.76 0.47 18.16
N HIS A 250 7.96 0.90 18.54
CA HIS A 250 8.76 1.89 17.81
C HIS A 250 9.62 1.28 16.69
N ARG A 251 9.60 -0.04 16.48
CA ARG A 251 10.32 -0.77 15.42
C ARG A 251 9.38 -1.48 14.46
N ARG A 252 8.24 -0.87 14.17
CA ARG A 252 7.16 -1.43 13.34
C ARG A 252 7.14 -0.92 11.90
N ALA A 253 8.21 -0.24 11.45
CA ALA A 253 8.43 0.10 10.04
C ALA A 253 9.37 -0.94 9.41
N VAL A 254 8.90 -1.65 8.38
CA VAL A 254 9.58 -2.82 7.81
C VAL A 254 9.74 -2.66 6.31
N ASN A 255 10.96 -2.94 5.82
CA ASN A 255 11.24 -2.99 4.38
C ASN A 255 10.66 -4.29 3.80
N LEU A 256 9.79 -4.19 2.81
CA LEU A 256 9.28 -5.39 2.18
C LEU A 256 10.35 -6.08 1.31
N PRO A 257 10.38 -7.43 1.32
CA PRO A 257 11.25 -8.21 0.47
C PRO A 257 11.03 -7.90 -1.01
N GLY A 258 12.11 -7.95 -1.77
CA GLY A 258 12.10 -7.69 -3.20
C GLY A 258 13.35 -8.24 -3.87
N LYS A 259 13.55 -7.82 -5.10
CA LYS A 259 14.73 -8.13 -5.91
C LYS A 259 15.22 -6.85 -6.59
N GLY A 260 16.53 -6.60 -6.52
CA GLY A 260 17.17 -5.62 -7.38
C GLY A 260 17.13 -6.09 -8.83
N ALA A 261 16.65 -5.22 -9.72
CA ALA A 261 16.77 -5.46 -11.15
C ALA A 261 17.15 -4.18 -11.89
N SER A 262 18.12 -4.30 -12.78
CA SER A 262 18.53 -3.19 -13.63
C SER A 262 17.56 -3.00 -14.80
N VAL A 263 17.57 -1.82 -15.40
CA VAL A 263 16.82 -1.54 -16.63
C VAL A 263 17.24 -2.51 -17.74
N GLN A 264 18.55 -2.85 -17.84
CA GLN A 264 19.03 -3.81 -18.85
C GLN A 264 18.46 -5.22 -18.60
N GLU A 265 18.51 -5.74 -17.36
CA GLU A 265 17.93 -7.04 -17.02
C GLU A 265 16.44 -7.12 -17.32
N MET A 266 15.70 -6.02 -17.10
CA MET A 266 14.28 -5.96 -17.44
C MET A 266 14.03 -6.01 -18.95
N LEU A 267 14.88 -5.33 -19.76
CA LEU A 267 14.82 -5.40 -21.22
C LEU A 267 15.15 -6.80 -21.74
N ASP A 268 16.18 -7.44 -21.15
CA ASP A 268 16.56 -8.81 -21.51
C ASP A 268 15.43 -9.81 -21.18
N ALA A 269 14.78 -9.64 -20.04
CA ALA A 269 13.61 -10.44 -19.66
C ALA A 269 12.43 -10.21 -20.62
N LEU A 270 12.18 -8.98 -21.07
CA LEU A 270 11.15 -8.68 -22.07
C LEU A 270 11.44 -9.41 -23.39
N VAL A 271 12.69 -9.37 -23.88
CA VAL A 271 13.09 -10.06 -25.11
C VAL A 271 12.94 -11.58 -24.97
N LYS A 272 13.32 -12.13 -23.81
CA LYS A 272 13.22 -13.57 -23.53
C LYS A 272 11.78 -14.07 -23.51
N VAL A 273 10.85 -13.31 -22.95
CA VAL A 273 9.44 -13.72 -22.78
C VAL A 273 8.57 -13.28 -23.95
N GLY A 274 8.78 -12.07 -24.44
CA GLY A 274 7.97 -11.45 -25.51
C GLY A 274 8.42 -11.80 -26.92
N GLY A 275 9.62 -12.38 -27.09
CA GLY A 275 10.26 -12.59 -28.38
C GLY A 275 10.82 -11.30 -28.97
N ARG A 276 11.74 -11.41 -29.94
CA ARG A 276 12.14 -10.29 -30.80
C ARG A 276 11.00 -10.06 -31.79
N ARG A 277 10.18 -9.06 -31.61
CA ARG A 277 9.37 -8.49 -32.68
C ARG A 277 10.30 -7.56 -33.46
N SER A 278 10.62 -7.96 -34.68
CA SER A 278 11.34 -7.16 -35.69
C SER A 278 10.54 -5.89 -36.02
#